data_a8182584cc656fed3fa8c1ec5808caa7
#
_entry.id   a8182584cc656fed3fa8c1ec5808caa7
#
_cell.length_a   1.000
_cell.length_b   1.000
_cell.length_c   1.000
_cell.angle_alpha   90.00
_cell.angle_beta   90.00
_cell.angle_gamma   90.00
#
_symmetry.space_group_name_H-M   'P 1'
#
loop_
_entity.id
_entity.type
_entity.pdbx_description
1 polymer ?
#
loop_
_entity_poly.entity_id
_entity_poly.type
_entity_poly.pdbx_seq_one_letter_code
_entity_poly.pdbx_strand_id
1 'polypeptide(L)'
;MSAINLADKLSTFTGYYQPRTVGQFNGHDLMVVKVKGDFVWHSHADTDDFFLVLQGRLTIRMREGDVTLGPGEVFVVPKGVEHCPTAEEETHLLLIEPSGTPNTGNPETAQPRRVI
;
A
#
# COMPACT_ATOMS: atom_id res chain seq x y z
N MET A 1 22.78 12.75 -4.96
CA MET A 1 21.86 11.60 -4.83
C MET A 1 22.15 10.85 -3.55
N SER A 2 21.13 10.41 -2.85
CA SER A 2 21.28 9.70 -1.59
C SER A 2 20.30 8.55 -1.50
N ALA A 3 20.61 7.60 -0.60
CA ALA A 3 19.69 6.50 -0.32
C ALA A 3 18.42 7.02 0.35
N ILE A 4 17.32 6.33 0.11
CA ILE A 4 16.04 6.59 0.77
C ILE A 4 15.94 5.59 1.92
N ASN A 5 15.88 6.10 3.15
CA ASN A 5 15.68 5.26 4.32
C ASN A 5 14.18 5.22 4.67
N LEU A 6 13.57 4.06 4.50
CA LEU A 6 12.12 3.93 4.67
C LEU A 6 11.69 4.15 6.13
N ALA A 7 12.49 3.70 7.10
CA ALA A 7 12.17 3.91 8.51
C ALA A 7 12.19 5.40 8.86
N ASP A 8 13.15 6.15 8.33
CA ASP A 8 13.21 7.60 8.52
C ASP A 8 11.98 8.28 7.92
N LYS A 9 11.60 7.89 6.71
CA LYS A 9 10.41 8.44 6.05
C LYS A 9 9.14 8.15 6.84
N LEU A 10 8.98 6.91 7.30
CA LEU A 10 7.84 6.50 8.12
C LEU A 10 7.75 7.26 9.43
N SER A 11 8.88 7.70 10.00
CA SER A 11 8.88 8.46 11.24
C SER A 11 8.37 9.89 11.11
N THR A 12 8.15 10.38 9.88
CA THR A 12 7.80 11.79 9.64
C THR A 12 6.29 12.05 9.56
N PHE A 13 5.46 11.02 9.62
CA PHE A 13 4.02 11.22 9.50
C PHE A 13 3.24 10.24 10.37
N THR A 14 1.98 10.58 10.58
CA THR A 14 0.96 9.73 11.22
C THR A 14 -0.24 9.64 10.27
N GLY A 15 -1.22 8.85 10.65
CA GLY A 15 -2.43 8.65 9.84
C GLY A 15 -2.35 7.32 9.09
N TYR A 16 -3.51 6.71 8.94
CA TYR A 16 -3.62 5.39 8.33
C TYR A 16 -4.23 5.47 6.94
N TYR A 17 -3.77 4.58 6.05
CA TYR A 17 -4.24 4.48 4.68
C TYR A 17 -4.06 5.78 3.87
N GLN A 18 -3.00 6.50 4.18
CA GLN A 18 -2.60 7.74 3.50
C GLN A 18 -1.19 7.56 2.93
N PRO A 19 -1.05 7.06 1.72
CA PRO A 19 0.27 6.74 1.17
C PRO A 19 1.13 7.98 0.96
N ARG A 20 2.44 7.79 1.12
CA ARG A 20 3.46 8.81 0.89
C ARG A 20 4.43 8.32 -0.17
N THR A 21 4.59 9.08 -1.24
CA THR A 21 5.56 8.77 -2.28
C THR A 21 6.96 9.14 -1.81
N VAL A 22 7.87 8.18 -1.81
CA VAL A 22 9.27 8.37 -1.40
C VAL A 22 10.25 8.30 -2.56
N GLY A 23 9.82 7.83 -3.70
CA GLY A 23 10.65 7.73 -4.90
C GLY A 23 9.86 7.22 -6.08
N GLN A 24 10.53 7.07 -7.21
CA GLN A 24 9.93 6.56 -8.44
C GLN A 24 10.84 5.54 -9.10
N PHE A 25 10.25 4.58 -9.77
CA PHE A 25 10.94 3.55 -10.51
C PHE A 25 10.15 3.22 -11.78
N ASN A 26 10.72 3.54 -12.94
CA ASN A 26 10.13 3.23 -14.26
C ASN A 26 8.64 3.66 -14.38
N GLY A 27 8.35 4.91 -14.02
CA GLY A 27 6.99 5.44 -14.09
C GLY A 27 6.06 4.95 -12.97
N HIS A 28 6.60 4.26 -11.98
CA HIS A 28 5.88 3.80 -10.81
C HIS A 28 6.27 4.63 -9.60
N ASP A 29 5.32 4.88 -8.73
CA ASP A 29 5.58 5.48 -7.43
C ASP A 29 5.97 4.39 -6.43
N LEU A 30 7.07 4.63 -5.72
CA LEU A 30 7.43 3.87 -4.52
C LEU A 30 6.81 4.59 -3.33
N MET A 31 5.97 3.90 -2.57
CA MET A 31 5.23 4.53 -1.49
C MET A 31 5.40 3.78 -0.19
N VAL A 32 5.38 4.52 0.91
CA VAL A 32 5.20 3.93 2.25
C VAL A 32 3.84 4.34 2.78
N VAL A 33 3.23 3.45 3.54
CA VAL A 33 1.92 3.69 4.15
C VAL A 33 1.86 2.99 5.50
N LYS A 34 1.18 3.64 6.43
CA LYS A 34 0.80 3.03 7.71
C LYS A 34 -0.64 2.61 7.62
N VAL A 35 -0.93 1.41 8.12
CA VAL A 35 -2.29 0.87 8.10
C VAL A 35 -2.65 0.32 9.46
N LYS A 36 -3.92 0.46 9.84
CA LYS A 36 -4.53 -0.15 11.02
C LYS A 36 -6.04 -0.15 10.81
N GLY A 37 -6.70 -1.25 11.21
CA GLY A 37 -8.12 -1.44 10.93
C GLY A 37 -8.36 -1.85 9.48
N ASP A 38 -9.61 -1.86 9.09
CA ASP A 38 -10.02 -2.26 7.74
C ASP A 38 -9.90 -1.10 6.78
N PHE A 39 -9.42 -1.40 5.59
CA PHE A 39 -9.57 -0.48 4.46
C PHE A 39 -10.95 -0.68 3.82
N VAL A 40 -11.09 -0.44 2.54
CA VAL A 40 -12.32 -0.67 1.79
C VAL A 40 -12.13 -1.81 0.80
N TRP A 41 -13.21 -2.51 0.47
CA TRP A 41 -13.22 -3.44 -0.65
C TRP A 41 -13.07 -2.66 -1.94
N HIS A 42 -12.09 -2.99 -2.74
CA HIS A 42 -11.80 -2.30 -3.99
C HIS A 42 -11.02 -3.19 -4.94
N SER A 43 -10.87 -2.73 -6.16
CA SER A 43 -10.03 -3.36 -7.18
C SER A 43 -9.39 -2.29 -8.05
N HIS A 44 -8.31 -2.65 -8.72
CA HIS A 44 -7.65 -1.81 -9.72
C HIS A 44 -7.82 -2.49 -11.08
N ALA A 45 -8.52 -1.83 -12.00
CA ALA A 45 -8.87 -2.44 -13.28
C ALA A 45 -7.66 -2.65 -14.20
N ASP A 46 -6.67 -1.76 -14.12
CA ASP A 46 -5.60 -1.65 -15.10
C ASP A 46 -4.21 -2.04 -14.58
N THR A 47 -4.08 -2.36 -13.31
CA THR A 47 -2.78 -2.67 -12.71
C THR A 47 -2.89 -3.69 -11.59
N ASP A 48 -1.82 -4.46 -11.41
CA ASP A 48 -1.64 -5.29 -10.23
C ASP A 48 -1.40 -4.39 -9.01
N ASP A 49 -1.63 -4.92 -7.82
CA ASP A 49 -1.43 -4.21 -6.57
C ASP A 49 -0.36 -4.90 -5.72
N PHE A 50 0.76 -4.23 -5.52
CA PHE A 50 1.95 -4.77 -4.88
C PHE A 50 1.96 -4.42 -3.39
N PHE A 51 2.14 -5.42 -2.53
CA PHE A 51 2.26 -5.25 -1.08
C PHE A 51 3.53 -5.91 -0.55
N LEU A 52 4.33 -5.15 0.19
CA LEU A 52 5.45 -5.65 0.97
C LEU A 52 5.31 -5.17 2.40
N VAL A 53 5.25 -6.07 3.36
CA VAL A 53 5.19 -5.70 4.78
C VAL A 53 6.60 -5.42 5.29
N LEU A 54 6.80 -4.23 5.85
CA LEU A 54 8.05 -3.82 6.47
C LEU A 54 8.04 -4.10 7.98
N GLN A 55 6.90 -3.88 8.63
CA GLN A 55 6.71 -4.09 10.05
C GLN A 55 5.24 -4.40 10.31
N GLY A 56 4.97 -5.30 11.23
CA GLY A 56 3.61 -5.66 11.61
C GLY A 56 3.09 -6.87 10.83
N ARG A 57 1.79 -6.91 10.62
CA ARG A 57 1.12 -8.02 9.93
C ARG A 57 -0.08 -7.49 9.17
N LEU A 58 -0.16 -7.83 7.90
CA LEU A 58 -1.26 -7.44 7.02
C LEU A 58 -2.04 -8.67 6.59
N THR A 59 -3.36 -8.61 6.66
CA THR A 59 -4.24 -9.59 6.01
C THR A 59 -4.89 -8.91 4.81
N ILE A 60 -4.73 -9.50 3.62
CA ILE A 60 -5.42 -9.07 2.42
C ILE A 60 -6.61 -10.00 2.24
N ARG A 61 -7.80 -9.48 2.48
CA ARG A 61 -9.04 -10.25 2.33
C ARG A 61 -9.45 -10.25 0.86
N MET A 62 -9.77 -11.42 0.35
CA MET A 62 -10.27 -11.61 -1.02
C MET A 62 -11.46 -12.56 -0.98
N ARG A 63 -12.30 -12.52 -2.02
CA ARG A 63 -13.53 -13.32 -2.03
C ARG A 63 -13.26 -14.82 -1.96
N GLU A 64 -12.14 -15.29 -2.52
CA GLU A 64 -11.78 -16.70 -2.56
C GLU A 64 -10.85 -17.14 -1.42
N GLY A 65 -10.51 -16.25 -0.50
CA GLY A 65 -9.63 -16.56 0.63
C GLY A 65 -8.66 -15.44 0.94
N ASP A 66 -8.20 -15.42 2.18
CA ASP A 66 -7.33 -14.37 2.68
C ASP A 66 -5.86 -14.76 2.57
N VAL A 67 -5.00 -13.74 2.41
CA VAL A 67 -3.54 -13.90 2.47
C VAL A 67 -3.03 -13.03 3.60
N THR A 68 -2.21 -13.60 4.48
CA THR A 68 -1.60 -12.87 5.59
C THR A 68 -0.10 -12.76 5.38
N LEU A 69 0.43 -11.54 5.52
CA LEU A 69 1.83 -11.23 5.32
C LEU A 69 2.46 -10.74 6.62
N GLY A 70 3.64 -11.23 6.94
CA GLY A 70 4.51 -10.69 7.99
C GLY A 70 5.67 -9.91 7.38
N PRO A 71 6.58 -9.38 8.23
CA PRO A 71 7.71 -8.58 7.74
C PRO A 71 8.56 -9.30 6.71
N GLY A 72 8.87 -8.61 5.62
CA GLY A 72 9.66 -9.15 4.51
C GLY A 72 8.87 -10.00 3.53
N GLU A 73 7.56 -10.15 3.72
CA GLU A 73 6.73 -10.94 2.82
C GLU A 73 6.00 -10.04 1.82
N VAL A 74 5.87 -10.54 0.60
CA VAL A 74 5.29 -9.85 -0.55
C VAL A 74 4.08 -10.61 -1.06
N PHE A 75 3.05 -9.89 -1.46
CA PHE A 75 1.96 -10.44 -2.25
C PHE A 75 1.53 -9.44 -3.32
N VAL A 76 1.25 -9.96 -4.51
CA VAL A 76 0.73 -9.14 -5.61
C VAL A 76 -0.71 -9.55 -5.87
N VAL A 77 -1.64 -8.64 -5.65
CA VAL A 77 -3.05 -8.84 -6.01
C VAL A 77 -3.17 -8.59 -7.51
N PRO A 78 -3.62 -9.58 -8.30
CA PRO A 78 -3.78 -9.37 -9.73
C PRO A 78 -4.80 -8.27 -10.04
N LYS A 79 -4.58 -7.55 -11.13
CA LYS A 79 -5.54 -6.54 -11.59
C LYS A 79 -6.94 -7.12 -11.68
N GLY A 80 -7.94 -6.32 -11.32
CA GLY A 80 -9.35 -6.70 -11.34
C GLY A 80 -9.82 -7.54 -10.16
N VAL A 81 -8.92 -8.05 -9.32
CA VAL A 81 -9.31 -8.87 -8.16
C VAL A 81 -9.72 -7.95 -7.00
N GLU A 82 -10.94 -8.13 -6.52
CA GLU A 82 -11.42 -7.40 -5.34
C GLU A 82 -10.69 -7.83 -4.09
N HIS A 83 -10.28 -6.86 -3.29
CA HIS A 83 -9.56 -7.10 -2.06
C HIS A 83 -9.80 -6.00 -1.02
N CYS A 84 -9.58 -6.36 0.24
CA CYS A 84 -9.73 -5.44 1.37
C CYS A 84 -8.58 -5.69 2.36
N PRO A 85 -7.57 -4.84 2.38
CA PRO A 85 -6.51 -4.94 3.38
C PRO A 85 -7.05 -4.63 4.77
N THR A 86 -6.53 -5.35 5.77
CA THR A 86 -6.84 -5.11 7.17
C THR A 86 -5.63 -5.42 8.04
N ALA A 87 -5.48 -4.69 9.14
CA ALA A 87 -4.43 -4.93 10.12
C ALA A 87 -4.98 -4.66 11.52
N GLU A 88 -4.75 -5.60 12.44
CA GLU A 88 -5.18 -5.44 13.83
C GLU A 88 -4.35 -4.38 14.57
N GLU A 89 -3.04 -4.36 14.28
CA GLU A 89 -2.09 -3.42 14.87
C GLU A 89 -1.48 -2.55 13.77
N GLU A 90 -0.87 -1.44 14.16
CA GLU A 90 -0.18 -0.57 13.19
C GLU A 90 0.83 -1.38 12.39
N THR A 91 0.70 -1.31 11.08
CA THR A 91 1.52 -2.07 10.13
C THR A 91 2.07 -1.09 9.09
N HIS A 92 3.32 -1.29 8.73
CA HIS A 92 4.02 -0.46 7.75
C HIS A 92 4.27 -1.25 6.48
N LEU A 93 3.91 -0.65 5.35
CA LEU A 93 4.00 -1.28 4.03
C LEU A 93 4.82 -0.45 3.07
N LEU A 94 5.48 -1.13 2.13
CA LEU A 94 5.94 -0.55 0.87
C LEU A 94 4.97 -0.97 -0.22
N LEU A 95 4.50 -0.01 -0.98
CA LEU A 95 3.63 -0.20 -2.14
C LEU A 95 4.35 0.29 -3.39
N ILE A 96 4.09 -0.33 -4.53
CA ILE A 96 4.58 0.13 -5.83
C ILE A 96 3.39 0.14 -6.78
N GLU A 97 3.09 1.28 -7.35
CA GLU A 97 1.98 1.43 -8.31
C GLU A 97 2.36 2.43 -9.41
N PRO A 98 1.78 2.29 -10.62
CA PRO A 98 1.94 3.33 -11.63
C PRO A 98 1.56 4.70 -11.07
N SER A 99 2.31 5.74 -11.42
CA SER A 99 2.03 7.10 -10.99
C SER A 99 0.61 7.48 -11.38
N GLY A 100 -0.14 8.06 -10.43
CA GLY A 100 -1.52 8.49 -10.66
C GLY A 100 -2.59 7.42 -10.37
N THR A 101 -2.22 6.18 -10.01
CA THR A 101 -3.19 5.15 -9.65
C THR A 101 -3.88 5.53 -8.34
N PRO A 102 -5.24 5.64 -8.30
CA PRO A 102 -5.94 5.94 -7.05
C PRO A 102 -5.89 4.74 -6.11
N ASN A 103 -5.63 4.98 -4.82
CA ASN A 103 -5.45 3.90 -3.84
C ASN A 103 -6.70 3.06 -3.59
N THR A 104 -7.87 3.59 -3.92
CA THR A 104 -9.16 2.89 -3.81
C THR A 104 -9.65 2.32 -5.15
N GLY A 105 -8.89 2.50 -6.24
CA GLY A 105 -9.35 2.21 -7.58
C GLY A 105 -10.31 3.24 -8.15
N ASN A 106 -10.71 4.24 -7.36
CA ASN A 106 -11.65 5.30 -7.74
C ASN A 106 -11.08 6.66 -7.35
N PRO A 107 -10.80 7.57 -8.31
CA PRO A 107 -10.24 8.87 -7.99
C PRO A 107 -11.13 9.72 -7.07
N GLU A 108 -12.43 9.50 -7.05
CA GLU A 108 -13.34 10.26 -6.20
C GLU A 108 -13.22 9.92 -4.72
N THR A 109 -12.75 8.72 -4.38
CA THR A 109 -12.62 8.27 -3.00
C THR A 109 -11.17 8.13 -2.55
N ALA A 110 -10.22 8.31 -3.46
CA ALA A 110 -8.80 8.12 -3.19
C ALA A 110 -8.21 9.23 -2.31
N GLN A 111 -7.25 8.84 -1.47
CA GLN A 111 -6.44 9.81 -0.73
C GLN A 111 -5.36 10.39 -1.64
N PRO A 112 -5.02 11.68 -1.48
CA PRO A 112 -3.90 12.27 -2.22
C PRO A 112 -2.57 11.58 -1.89
N ARG A 113 -1.71 11.43 -2.89
CA ARG A 113 -0.33 10.98 -2.69
C ARG A 113 0.57 12.16 -2.41
N ARG A 114 1.03 12.25 -1.19
CA ARG A 114 2.01 13.28 -0.82
C ARG A 114 3.42 12.74 -1.06
N VAL A 115 4.26 13.57 -1.67
CA VAL A 115 5.69 13.27 -1.82
C VAL A 115 6.42 13.74 -0.55
N ILE A 116 7.24 12.89 -0.01
CA ILE A 116 8.03 13.21 1.19
C ILE A 116 9.53 12.94 1.03
#